data_a83ee0a56e1c8b17fcaba8ff997c1b48
#
_entry.id   a83ee0a56e1c8b17fcaba8ff997c1b48
#
_cell.length_a   1.000
_cell.length_b   1.000
_cell.length_c   1.000
_cell.angle_alpha   90.00
_cell.angle_beta   90.00
_cell.angle_gamma   90.00
#
_symmetry.space_group_name_H-M   'P 1'
#
loop_
_entity.id
_entity.type
_entity.pdbx_description
1 polymer ?
#
loop_
_entity_poly.entity_id
_entity_poly.type
_entity_poly.pdbx_seq_one_letter_code
_entity_poly.pdbx_strand_id
1 'polypeptide(L)'
;SVLQRLDSICQCLNLMTLGDDPFIFLFARLNKRIEGWVSMIKTLSKSIRQYKKLSLLSPMFVIGEVIIEMLIPYLVGILIDNGIMKGNMSYISKMGLLLLVLTIVSLILGASASYVSAHAAAGFAANLRQDMFYHMQDYSFENIDHFSSASLVTRLTTDVNNVQMAYQMIIRIAVRAPMMFIVSIIMSIIISPRLSLIFAVLGPVFAIALGLIIKTAYPYFPKIFRGYDRMNQVVRENVRGIREVKTYVQEQPQIKEFKKSSGFIYKLFATAQKIMSLNALVVAAVLNISTLSICWFGAKEVVGGSLQTGQLISMFTYSNSVLFSLNILAMITTQLVISGASGRRIASVITEEPTIEDPKKPLKRLTNGEIIFDHVSFKYEPADKADALKDINLHIRPGETIGIIGETGSSKSTLVSMIPRLYDVTSGAVRVAGHNVKSYDLKTLRDNVAMVLQKNVLFTGTIKDNLKWGNENATDEQVVAAAKIAHADGFIREMPDGYDTMVEQGGNNVSGGQKQRITIARALLKNPKILILDDSTSAVDTSTERQIRTSLAKDMPETTKIIISQRIVSIKDADRIIVMDHGQIQAIGTHDELMKTNELYSSIAKFQEEQGK
;
A
#
# COMPACT_ATOMS: atom_id res chain seq x y z
N SER A 1 0.10 -21.48 -25.08
CA SER A 1 1.02 -22.39 -25.79
C SER A 1 2.48 -22.26 -25.35
N VAL A 2 3.05 -21.07 -25.17
CA VAL A 2 4.42 -20.88 -24.61
C VAL A 2 4.43 -21.12 -23.10
N LEU A 3 3.43 -20.65 -22.37
CA LEU A 3 3.25 -20.87 -20.93
C LEU A 3 3.03 -22.34 -20.57
N GLN A 4 2.28 -23.10 -21.40
CA GLN A 4 2.08 -24.53 -21.17
C GLN A 4 3.36 -25.36 -21.40
N ARG A 5 4.24 -24.93 -22.31
CA ARG A 5 5.56 -25.57 -22.48
C ARG A 5 6.54 -25.25 -21.35
N LEU A 6 6.45 -24.06 -20.77
CA LEU A 6 7.23 -23.69 -19.59
C LEU A 6 6.79 -24.49 -18.35
N ASP A 7 5.49 -24.70 -18.13
CA ASP A 7 4.97 -25.56 -17.06
C ASP A 7 5.42 -27.03 -17.21
N SER A 8 5.46 -27.57 -18.43
CA SER A 8 5.94 -28.94 -18.68
C SER A 8 7.43 -29.10 -18.41
N ILE A 9 8.24 -28.05 -18.69
CA ILE A 9 9.68 -28.03 -18.39
C ILE A 9 9.90 -27.90 -16.88
N CYS A 10 9.07 -27.12 -16.18
CA CYS A 10 9.11 -27.00 -14.71
C CYS A 10 8.76 -28.31 -14.00
N GLN A 11 7.77 -29.06 -14.47
CA GLN A 11 7.42 -30.37 -13.91
C GLN A 11 8.52 -31.43 -14.14
N CYS A 12 9.22 -31.39 -15.27
CA CYS A 12 10.37 -32.26 -15.49
C CYS A 12 11.59 -31.92 -14.60
N LEU A 13 11.80 -30.66 -14.27
CA LEU A 13 12.92 -30.23 -13.42
C LEU A 13 12.69 -30.47 -11.91
N ASN A 14 11.45 -30.54 -11.45
CA ASN A 14 11.11 -30.92 -10.07
C ASN A 14 11.33 -32.42 -9.77
N LEU A 15 11.56 -33.24 -10.77
CA LEU A 15 11.84 -34.69 -10.63
C LEU A 15 13.34 -35.03 -10.48
N MET A 16 14.24 -34.05 -10.62
CA MET A 16 15.68 -34.21 -10.38
C MET A 16 16.11 -33.62 -9.03
N THR A 17 15.64 -34.23 -7.96
CA THR A 17 16.25 -34.04 -6.62
C THR A 17 17.48 -34.92 -6.54
N LEU A 18 18.68 -34.33 -6.72
CA LEU A 18 19.95 -34.86 -6.17
C LEU A 18 21.10 -33.87 -6.48
N GLY A 19 21.68 -33.26 -5.43
CA GLY A 19 22.95 -32.56 -5.49
C GLY A 19 22.93 -31.09 -5.10
N ASP A 20 23.79 -30.70 -4.14
CA ASP A 20 24.11 -29.32 -3.71
C ASP A 20 24.83 -28.51 -4.81
N ASP A 21 24.22 -28.40 -5.99
CA ASP A 21 24.79 -27.64 -7.09
C ASP A 21 24.30 -26.18 -7.02
N PRO A 22 25.20 -25.20 -6.86
CA PRO A 22 24.86 -23.78 -6.77
C PRO A 22 24.10 -23.27 -8.00
N PHE A 23 24.22 -23.95 -9.14
CA PHE A 23 23.45 -23.64 -10.36
C PHE A 23 21.96 -23.98 -10.22
N ILE A 24 21.61 -25.10 -9.58
CA ILE A 24 20.22 -25.53 -9.36
C ILE A 24 19.54 -24.56 -8.36
N PHE A 25 20.27 -24.12 -7.34
CA PHE A 25 19.77 -23.12 -6.36
C PHE A 25 19.54 -21.74 -6.99
N LEU A 26 20.40 -21.35 -7.93
CA LEU A 26 20.24 -20.10 -8.69
C LEU A 26 19.03 -20.20 -9.65
N PHE A 27 18.86 -21.35 -10.32
CA PHE A 27 17.75 -21.59 -11.24
C PHE A 27 16.41 -21.67 -10.49
N ALA A 28 16.34 -22.33 -9.35
CA ALA A 28 15.14 -22.39 -8.50
C ALA A 28 14.77 -21.01 -7.95
N ARG A 29 15.75 -20.18 -7.54
CA ARG A 29 15.53 -18.78 -7.15
C ARG A 29 15.06 -17.92 -8.32
N LEU A 30 15.60 -18.10 -9.51
CA LEU A 30 15.16 -17.40 -10.72
C LEU A 30 13.74 -17.80 -11.09
N ASN A 31 13.43 -19.09 -11.05
CA ASN A 31 12.10 -19.61 -11.36
C ASN A 31 11.04 -19.08 -10.39
N LYS A 32 11.29 -19.15 -9.08
CA LYS A 32 10.41 -18.59 -8.04
C LYS A 32 10.22 -17.07 -8.17
N ARG A 33 11.26 -16.36 -8.65
CA ARG A 33 11.13 -14.92 -8.97
C ARG A 33 10.24 -14.69 -10.20
N ILE A 34 10.40 -15.48 -11.25
CA ILE A 34 9.61 -15.37 -12.50
C ILE A 34 8.14 -15.71 -12.21
N GLU A 35 7.86 -16.78 -11.47
CA GLU A 35 6.51 -17.16 -11.04
C GLU A 35 5.84 -16.03 -10.23
N GLY A 36 6.56 -15.42 -9.30
CA GLY A 36 6.08 -14.28 -8.53
C GLY A 36 5.76 -13.04 -9.41
N TRP A 37 6.57 -12.80 -10.46
CA TRP A 37 6.30 -11.73 -11.43
C TRP A 37 5.07 -12.04 -12.30
N VAL A 38 4.94 -13.27 -12.78
CA VAL A 38 3.80 -13.70 -13.61
C VAL A 38 2.49 -13.64 -12.81
N SER A 39 2.49 -14.14 -11.58
CA SER A 39 1.33 -14.06 -10.67
C SER A 39 0.93 -12.61 -10.40
N MET A 40 1.89 -11.73 -10.07
CA MET A 40 1.66 -10.30 -9.87
C MET A 40 1.03 -9.65 -11.10
N ILE A 41 1.63 -9.85 -12.30
CA ILE A 41 1.12 -9.27 -13.54
C ILE A 41 -0.29 -9.78 -13.84
N LYS A 42 -0.56 -11.07 -13.63
CA LYS A 42 -1.89 -11.67 -13.82
C LYS A 42 -2.93 -11.03 -12.87
N THR A 43 -2.57 -10.79 -11.62
CA THR A 43 -3.44 -10.14 -10.64
C THR A 43 -3.73 -8.70 -11.05
N LEU A 44 -2.68 -7.90 -11.30
CA LEU A 44 -2.83 -6.49 -11.65
C LEU A 44 -3.54 -6.28 -13.00
N SER A 45 -3.33 -7.17 -13.97
CA SER A 45 -3.97 -7.06 -15.28
C SER A 45 -5.50 -7.20 -15.24
N LYS A 46 -6.07 -7.82 -14.20
CA LYS A 46 -7.53 -7.87 -14.00
C LYS A 46 -8.13 -6.47 -13.84
N SER A 47 -7.40 -5.53 -13.26
CA SER A 47 -7.86 -4.15 -13.04
C SER A 47 -7.79 -3.26 -14.29
N ILE A 48 -7.31 -3.75 -15.44
CA ILE A 48 -7.36 -3.01 -16.70
C ILE A 48 -8.81 -2.82 -17.19
N ARG A 49 -9.69 -3.79 -16.99
CA ARG A 49 -11.15 -3.75 -17.25
C ARG A 49 -11.51 -3.04 -18.57
N GLN A 50 -12.23 -1.94 -18.50
CA GLN A 50 -12.72 -1.14 -19.65
C GLN A 50 -11.60 -0.49 -20.49
N TYR A 51 -10.39 -0.38 -19.95
CA TYR A 51 -9.26 0.27 -20.64
C TYR A 51 -8.45 -0.66 -21.54
N LYS A 52 -8.85 -1.94 -21.71
CA LYS A 52 -8.17 -2.92 -22.59
C LYS A 52 -8.01 -2.44 -24.03
N LYS A 53 -9.07 -1.82 -24.60
CA LYS A 53 -9.04 -1.30 -25.97
C LYS A 53 -8.01 -0.17 -26.13
N LEU A 54 -8.00 0.77 -25.19
CA LEU A 54 -7.03 1.89 -25.19
C LEU A 54 -5.60 1.39 -24.97
N SER A 55 -5.40 0.40 -24.11
CA SER A 55 -4.11 -0.21 -23.85
C SER A 55 -3.52 -0.93 -25.07
N LEU A 56 -4.37 -1.45 -25.96
CA LEU A 56 -3.94 -2.05 -27.23
C LEU A 56 -3.76 -1.01 -28.34
N LEU A 57 -4.55 0.06 -28.32
CA LEU A 57 -4.51 1.12 -29.34
C LEU A 57 -3.24 1.98 -29.23
N SER A 58 -2.75 2.23 -28.00
CA SER A 58 -1.52 2.97 -27.76
C SER A 58 -0.30 2.37 -28.47
N PRO A 59 0.05 1.07 -28.29
CA PRO A 59 1.11 0.42 -29.06
C PRO A 59 0.93 0.53 -30.58
N MET A 60 -0.28 0.43 -31.10
CA MET A 60 -0.53 0.55 -32.54
C MET A 60 -0.16 1.96 -33.07
N PHE A 61 -0.57 3.00 -32.36
CA PHE A 61 -0.19 4.37 -32.73
C PHE A 61 1.33 4.59 -32.64
N VAL A 62 1.97 4.03 -31.60
CA VAL A 62 3.43 4.10 -31.45
C VAL A 62 4.16 3.41 -32.59
N ILE A 63 3.70 2.23 -33.03
CA ILE A 63 4.30 1.52 -34.16
C ILE A 63 4.16 2.36 -35.43
N GLY A 64 2.99 2.93 -35.70
CA GLY A 64 2.76 3.79 -36.85
C GLY A 64 3.63 5.05 -36.80
N GLU A 65 3.73 5.70 -35.63
CA GLU A 65 4.61 6.86 -35.40
C GLU A 65 6.07 6.52 -35.75
N VAL A 66 6.61 5.42 -35.21
CA VAL A 66 8.01 5.01 -35.39
C VAL A 66 8.31 4.64 -36.84
N ILE A 67 7.39 3.95 -37.53
CA ILE A 67 7.59 3.63 -38.95
C ILE A 67 7.73 4.92 -39.80
N ILE A 68 6.86 5.90 -39.58
CA ILE A 68 6.92 7.17 -40.31
C ILE A 68 8.17 7.94 -39.90
N GLU A 69 8.48 8.03 -38.60
CA GLU A 69 9.68 8.70 -38.08
C GLU A 69 10.98 8.15 -38.70
N MET A 70 11.04 6.81 -38.87
CA MET A 70 12.22 6.17 -39.47
C MET A 70 12.21 6.21 -41.00
N LEU A 71 11.08 6.47 -41.67
CA LEU A 71 11.00 6.68 -43.11
C LEU A 71 11.50 8.06 -43.53
N ILE A 72 11.31 9.09 -42.71
CA ILE A 72 11.69 10.47 -42.97
C ILE A 72 13.18 10.61 -43.36
N PRO A 73 14.17 10.09 -42.58
CA PRO A 73 15.58 10.18 -42.96
C PRO A 73 15.92 9.56 -44.34
N TYR A 74 15.27 8.46 -44.67
CA TYR A 74 15.42 7.81 -45.98
C TYR A 74 14.93 8.72 -47.12
N LEU A 75 13.75 9.32 -46.96
CA LEU A 75 13.20 10.26 -47.95
C LEU A 75 14.01 11.55 -48.05
N VAL A 76 14.59 12.02 -46.93
CA VAL A 76 15.54 13.15 -46.93
C VAL A 76 16.78 12.80 -47.75
N GLY A 77 17.31 11.59 -47.62
CA GLY A 77 18.41 11.11 -48.47
C GLY A 77 18.05 11.17 -49.97
N ILE A 78 16.89 10.65 -50.33
CA ILE A 78 16.38 10.67 -51.70
C ILE A 78 16.18 12.14 -52.21
N LEU A 79 15.68 13.02 -51.33
CA LEU A 79 15.55 14.45 -51.66
C LEU A 79 16.91 15.09 -52.01
N ILE A 80 17.94 14.76 -51.22
CA ILE A 80 19.29 15.27 -51.45
C ILE A 80 19.82 14.77 -52.81
N ASP A 81 19.74 13.46 -53.03
CA ASP A 81 20.34 12.81 -54.21
C ASP A 81 19.63 13.17 -55.53
N ASN A 82 18.29 13.23 -55.53
CA ASN A 82 17.51 13.46 -56.76
C ASN A 82 17.01 14.91 -56.91
N GLY A 83 16.95 15.66 -55.82
CA GLY A 83 16.51 17.05 -55.82
C GLY A 83 17.69 18.03 -55.83
N ILE A 84 18.44 18.06 -54.72
CA ILE A 84 19.48 19.05 -54.48
C ILE A 84 20.66 18.83 -55.43
N MET A 85 21.19 17.60 -55.48
CA MET A 85 22.38 17.33 -56.32
C MET A 85 22.10 17.46 -57.80
N LYS A 86 20.84 17.32 -58.26
CA LYS A 86 20.42 17.49 -59.66
C LYS A 86 19.81 18.87 -59.94
N GLY A 87 19.73 19.78 -58.96
CA GLY A 87 19.16 21.12 -59.13
C GLY A 87 17.67 21.17 -59.50
N ASN A 88 16.91 20.09 -59.18
CA ASN A 88 15.52 19.97 -59.58
C ASN A 88 14.57 20.55 -58.51
N MET A 89 14.24 21.84 -58.65
CA MET A 89 13.35 22.55 -57.71
C MET A 89 11.93 21.96 -57.64
N SER A 90 11.39 21.47 -58.76
CA SER A 90 10.07 20.83 -58.77
C SER A 90 10.04 19.55 -57.92
N TYR A 91 11.11 18.75 -57.98
CA TYR A 91 11.26 17.55 -57.16
C TYR A 91 11.40 17.90 -55.66
N ILE A 92 12.24 18.93 -55.36
CA ILE A 92 12.43 19.41 -53.99
C ILE A 92 11.11 19.87 -53.38
N SER A 93 10.31 20.65 -54.10
CA SER A 93 9.01 21.14 -53.60
C SER A 93 8.01 20.01 -53.35
N LYS A 94 7.91 19.04 -54.25
CA LYS A 94 7.02 17.88 -54.10
C LYS A 94 7.43 17.00 -52.91
N MET A 95 8.73 16.69 -52.83
CA MET A 95 9.25 15.86 -51.73
C MET A 95 9.18 16.61 -50.40
N GLY A 96 9.43 17.93 -50.36
CA GLY A 96 9.27 18.76 -49.17
C GLY A 96 7.82 18.76 -48.65
N LEU A 97 6.84 18.87 -49.57
CA LEU A 97 5.44 18.75 -49.20
C LEU A 97 5.11 17.37 -48.63
N LEU A 98 5.61 16.29 -49.24
CA LEU A 98 5.44 14.93 -48.73
C LEU A 98 6.02 14.78 -47.32
N LEU A 99 7.26 15.27 -47.09
CA LEU A 99 7.91 15.23 -45.78
C LEU A 99 7.12 16.02 -44.73
N LEU A 100 6.56 17.18 -45.11
CA LEU A 100 5.71 17.98 -44.24
C LEU A 100 4.44 17.22 -43.83
N VAL A 101 3.77 16.57 -44.79
CA VAL A 101 2.57 15.74 -44.52
C VAL A 101 2.92 14.56 -43.59
N LEU A 102 4.01 13.85 -43.88
CA LEU A 102 4.46 12.73 -43.04
C LEU A 102 4.80 13.17 -41.62
N THR A 103 5.44 14.33 -41.46
CA THR A 103 5.74 14.91 -40.16
C THR A 103 4.47 15.25 -39.37
N ILE A 104 3.46 15.83 -40.03
CA ILE A 104 2.17 16.11 -39.41
C ILE A 104 1.46 14.81 -38.99
N VAL A 105 1.46 13.78 -39.84
CA VAL A 105 0.87 12.48 -39.54
C VAL A 105 1.59 11.82 -38.34
N SER A 106 2.92 11.85 -38.32
CA SER A 106 3.73 11.37 -37.22
C SER A 106 3.41 12.09 -35.90
N LEU A 107 3.28 13.43 -35.96
CA LEU A 107 2.89 14.25 -34.81
C LEU A 107 1.50 13.84 -34.26
N ILE A 108 0.51 13.65 -35.15
CA ILE A 108 -0.83 13.23 -34.77
C ILE A 108 -0.83 11.83 -34.11
N LEU A 109 -0.07 10.90 -34.71
CA LEU A 109 0.06 9.55 -34.14
C LEU A 109 0.74 9.56 -32.77
N GLY A 110 1.82 10.32 -32.60
CA GLY A 110 2.54 10.47 -31.35
C GLY A 110 1.71 11.15 -30.26
N ALA A 111 0.99 12.21 -30.61
CA ALA A 111 0.05 12.89 -29.72
C ALA A 111 -1.09 11.95 -29.30
N SER A 112 -1.68 11.21 -30.24
CA SER A 112 -2.72 10.23 -30.00
C SER A 112 -2.23 9.08 -29.11
N ALA A 113 -1.04 8.55 -29.37
CA ALA A 113 -0.41 7.53 -28.54
C ALA A 113 -0.19 8.01 -27.10
N SER A 114 0.26 9.26 -26.95
CA SER A 114 0.47 9.89 -25.64
C SER A 114 -0.83 10.06 -24.88
N TYR A 115 -1.85 10.61 -25.51
CA TYR A 115 -3.17 10.81 -24.91
C TYR A 115 -3.81 9.48 -24.49
N VAL A 116 -3.84 8.51 -25.39
CA VAL A 116 -4.45 7.19 -25.14
C VAL A 116 -3.70 6.44 -24.03
N SER A 117 -2.37 6.47 -24.02
CA SER A 117 -1.58 5.81 -22.98
C SER A 117 -1.77 6.44 -21.60
N ALA A 118 -1.82 7.77 -21.53
CA ALA A 118 -2.05 8.49 -20.28
C ALA A 118 -3.44 8.20 -19.73
N HIS A 119 -4.46 8.22 -20.59
CA HIS A 119 -5.84 7.91 -20.18
C HIS A 119 -6.01 6.46 -19.72
N ALA A 120 -5.42 5.50 -20.44
CA ALA A 120 -5.42 4.09 -20.06
C ALA A 120 -4.70 3.86 -18.72
N ALA A 121 -3.55 4.50 -18.51
CA ALA A 121 -2.78 4.36 -17.27
C ALA A 121 -3.48 5.01 -16.06
N ALA A 122 -4.07 6.19 -16.24
CA ALA A 122 -4.85 6.84 -15.17
C ALA A 122 -6.09 6.01 -14.79
N GLY A 123 -6.81 5.49 -15.77
CA GLY A 123 -7.97 4.64 -15.54
C GLY A 123 -7.61 3.30 -14.90
N PHE A 124 -6.51 2.67 -15.30
CA PHE A 124 -5.97 1.49 -14.66
C PHE A 124 -5.62 1.74 -13.18
N ALA A 125 -4.96 2.87 -12.89
CA ALA A 125 -4.63 3.25 -11.51
C ALA A 125 -5.88 3.55 -10.66
N ALA A 126 -6.91 4.16 -11.24
CA ALA A 126 -8.19 4.37 -10.57
C ALA A 126 -8.85 3.04 -10.20
N ASN A 127 -8.90 2.08 -11.14
CA ASN A 127 -9.43 0.74 -10.88
C ASN A 127 -8.61 0.01 -9.78
N LEU A 128 -7.26 0.11 -9.80
CA LEU A 128 -6.42 -0.48 -8.76
C LEU A 128 -6.73 0.08 -7.38
N ARG A 129 -6.88 1.42 -7.26
CA ARG A 129 -7.25 2.05 -5.98
C ARG A 129 -8.62 1.58 -5.51
N GLN A 130 -9.58 1.49 -6.42
CA GLN A 130 -10.92 0.99 -6.13
C GLN A 130 -10.88 -0.46 -5.66
N ASP A 131 -10.19 -1.35 -6.39
CA ASP A 131 -10.07 -2.75 -6.05
C ASP A 131 -9.43 -2.94 -4.68
N MET A 132 -8.32 -2.24 -4.41
CA MET A 132 -7.66 -2.29 -3.11
C MET A 132 -8.54 -1.74 -1.99
N PHE A 133 -9.21 -0.60 -2.21
CA PHE A 133 -10.03 0.03 -1.18
C PHE A 133 -11.23 -0.85 -0.81
N TYR A 134 -11.92 -1.41 -1.81
CA TYR A 134 -13.06 -2.30 -1.56
C TYR A 134 -12.62 -3.57 -0.85
N HIS A 135 -11.53 -4.16 -1.29
CA HIS A 135 -11.00 -5.38 -0.67
C HIS A 135 -10.57 -5.17 0.79
N MET A 136 -10.00 -3.99 1.11
CA MET A 136 -9.66 -3.62 2.49
C MET A 136 -10.89 -3.43 3.39
N GLN A 137 -12.08 -3.12 2.85
CA GLN A 137 -13.30 -3.04 3.66
C GLN A 137 -13.76 -4.42 4.14
N ASP A 138 -13.40 -5.48 3.42
CA ASP A 138 -13.73 -6.87 3.78
C ASP A 138 -12.72 -7.46 4.78
N TYR A 139 -11.61 -6.78 5.07
CA TYR A 139 -10.56 -7.26 5.97
C TYR A 139 -11.05 -7.43 7.41
N SER A 140 -10.61 -8.50 8.05
CA SER A 140 -10.67 -8.66 9.50
C SER A 140 -9.62 -7.79 10.22
N PHE A 141 -9.72 -7.65 11.52
CA PHE A 141 -8.71 -6.96 12.32
C PHE A 141 -7.33 -7.61 12.17
N GLU A 142 -7.26 -8.93 12.11
CA GLU A 142 -6.03 -9.69 11.90
C GLU A 142 -5.32 -9.31 10.59
N ASN A 143 -6.07 -9.18 9.48
CA ASN A 143 -5.50 -8.71 8.21
C ASN A 143 -4.98 -7.26 8.32
N ILE A 144 -5.73 -6.37 9.02
CA ILE A 144 -5.32 -4.97 9.21
C ILE A 144 -4.05 -4.88 10.06
N ASP A 145 -3.93 -5.69 11.10
CA ASP A 145 -2.74 -5.75 11.96
C ASP A 145 -1.51 -6.22 11.18
N HIS A 146 -1.67 -7.24 10.31
CA HIS A 146 -0.61 -7.73 9.43
C HIS A 146 -0.05 -6.65 8.49
N PHE A 147 -0.90 -5.80 7.90
CA PHE A 147 -0.45 -4.79 6.93
C PHE A 147 -0.03 -3.45 7.55
N SER A 148 -0.49 -3.07 8.68
CA SER A 148 -0.51 -1.73 9.29
C SER A 148 -1.20 -0.64 8.42
N SER A 149 -1.94 0.26 9.04
CA SER A 149 -2.68 1.33 8.34
C SER A 149 -1.77 2.26 7.53
N ALA A 150 -0.58 2.60 8.05
CA ALA A 150 0.38 3.46 7.35
C ALA A 150 0.92 2.80 6.06
N SER A 151 1.14 1.48 6.08
CA SER A 151 1.54 0.72 4.91
C SER A 151 0.45 0.68 3.85
N LEU A 152 -0.81 0.49 4.24
CA LEU A 152 -1.96 0.48 3.32
C LEU A 152 -2.13 1.82 2.61
N VAL A 153 -1.99 2.95 3.32
CA VAL A 153 -2.02 4.30 2.72
C VAL A 153 -0.91 4.47 1.69
N THR A 154 0.32 4.03 2.01
CA THR A 154 1.46 4.10 1.07
C THR A 154 1.20 3.28 -0.20
N ARG A 155 0.56 2.11 -0.08
CA ARG A 155 0.21 1.26 -1.22
C ARG A 155 -0.85 1.90 -2.10
N LEU A 156 -1.88 2.53 -1.53
CA LEU A 156 -2.94 3.25 -2.27
C LEU A 156 -2.44 4.52 -2.99
N THR A 157 -1.36 5.13 -2.52
CA THR A 157 -0.81 6.38 -3.04
C THR A 157 0.44 6.14 -3.87
N THR A 158 1.58 6.01 -3.22
CA THR A 158 2.91 5.95 -3.86
C THR A 158 3.07 4.71 -4.73
N ASP A 159 2.65 3.52 -4.23
CA ASP A 159 2.83 2.29 -4.98
C ASP A 159 1.95 2.24 -6.22
N VAL A 160 0.69 2.69 -6.13
CA VAL A 160 -0.19 2.78 -7.30
C VAL A 160 0.36 3.76 -8.32
N ASN A 161 0.92 4.91 -7.90
CA ASN A 161 1.54 5.87 -8.82
C ASN A 161 2.76 5.26 -9.55
N ASN A 162 3.61 4.51 -8.83
CA ASN A 162 4.74 3.81 -9.44
C ASN A 162 4.30 2.78 -10.48
N VAL A 163 3.25 2.02 -10.19
CA VAL A 163 2.68 1.03 -11.11
C VAL A 163 1.98 1.71 -12.28
N GLN A 164 1.29 2.83 -12.08
CA GLN A 164 0.70 3.64 -13.14
C GLN A 164 1.76 4.13 -14.13
N MET A 165 2.87 4.70 -13.64
CA MET A 165 3.98 5.16 -14.48
C MET A 165 4.61 3.99 -15.26
N ALA A 166 4.83 2.85 -14.61
CA ALA A 166 5.35 1.66 -15.27
C ALA A 166 4.39 1.15 -16.36
N TYR A 167 3.10 1.11 -16.06
CA TYR A 167 2.09 0.69 -17.03
C TYR A 167 2.07 1.59 -18.27
N GLN A 168 2.07 2.92 -18.08
CA GLN A 168 2.16 3.88 -19.17
C GLN A 168 3.45 3.68 -19.99
N MET A 169 4.58 3.47 -19.32
CA MET A 169 5.86 3.19 -19.96
C MET A 169 5.82 1.90 -20.77
N ILE A 170 5.20 0.83 -20.25
CA ILE A 170 5.10 -0.46 -20.95
C ILE A 170 4.30 -0.33 -22.24
N ILE A 171 3.12 0.31 -22.21
CA ILE A 171 2.24 0.39 -23.39
C ILE A 171 2.68 1.41 -24.43
N ARG A 172 3.67 2.27 -24.13
CA ARG A 172 4.18 3.31 -25.02
C ARG A 172 5.69 3.16 -25.28
N ILE A 173 6.52 3.40 -24.28
CA ILE A 173 7.97 3.53 -24.44
C ILE A 173 8.64 2.16 -24.68
N ALA A 174 8.17 1.11 -23.96
CA ALA A 174 8.69 -0.24 -24.14
C ALA A 174 8.31 -0.88 -25.48
N VAL A 175 7.34 -0.31 -26.21
CA VAL A 175 7.05 -0.67 -27.60
C VAL A 175 7.87 0.19 -28.56
N ARG A 176 7.98 1.50 -28.29
CA ARG A 176 8.71 2.44 -29.14
C ARG A 176 10.19 2.08 -29.30
N ALA A 177 10.89 1.80 -28.19
CA ALA A 177 12.34 1.59 -28.23
C ALA A 177 12.76 0.34 -29.03
N PRO A 178 12.17 -0.87 -28.85
CA PRO A 178 12.49 -2.01 -29.71
C PRO A 178 12.11 -1.80 -31.17
N MET A 179 10.96 -1.17 -31.44
CA MET A 179 10.52 -0.88 -32.81
C MET A 179 11.48 0.09 -33.50
N MET A 180 11.88 1.17 -32.82
CA MET A 180 12.86 2.12 -33.32
C MET A 180 14.20 1.45 -33.62
N PHE A 181 14.66 0.55 -32.71
CA PHE A 181 15.88 -0.24 -32.93
C PHE A 181 15.78 -1.13 -34.17
N ILE A 182 14.71 -1.93 -34.27
CA ILE A 182 14.50 -2.88 -35.37
C ILE A 182 14.37 -2.14 -36.71
N VAL A 183 13.51 -1.12 -36.77
CA VAL A 183 13.29 -0.37 -38.02
C VAL A 183 14.55 0.38 -38.46
N SER A 184 15.30 0.99 -37.52
CA SER A 184 16.59 1.66 -37.87
C SER A 184 17.61 0.69 -38.45
N ILE A 185 17.72 -0.53 -37.90
CA ILE A 185 18.62 -1.55 -38.46
C ILE A 185 18.14 -2.01 -39.85
N ILE A 186 16.84 -2.26 -40.03
CA ILE A 186 16.28 -2.65 -41.33
C ILE A 186 16.56 -1.59 -42.37
N MET A 187 16.28 -0.33 -42.05
CA MET A 187 16.53 0.79 -42.98
C MET A 187 18.02 0.97 -43.31
N SER A 188 18.89 0.76 -42.31
CA SER A 188 20.35 0.76 -42.52
C SER A 188 20.82 -0.33 -43.49
N ILE A 189 20.27 -1.55 -43.35
CA ILE A 189 20.56 -2.69 -44.24
C ILE A 189 20.07 -2.42 -45.65
N ILE A 190 18.91 -1.79 -45.82
CA ILE A 190 18.35 -1.41 -47.13
C ILE A 190 19.27 -0.40 -47.85
N ILE A 191 19.87 0.54 -47.11
CA ILE A 191 20.75 1.57 -47.70
C ILE A 191 22.11 0.96 -48.05
N SER A 192 22.81 0.37 -47.07
CA SER A 192 24.09 -0.31 -47.29
C SER A 192 24.29 -1.46 -46.32
N PRO A 193 24.19 -2.73 -46.76
CA PRO A 193 24.47 -3.90 -45.92
C PRO A 193 25.87 -3.89 -45.31
N ARG A 194 26.86 -3.32 -46.03
CA ARG A 194 28.24 -3.25 -45.54
C ARG A 194 28.39 -2.27 -44.40
N LEU A 195 27.81 -1.09 -44.49
CA LEU A 195 27.86 -0.09 -43.41
C LEU A 195 27.04 -0.51 -42.20
N SER A 196 25.97 -1.27 -42.39
CA SER A 196 25.15 -1.78 -41.27
C SER A 196 25.89 -2.79 -40.37
N LEU A 197 26.97 -3.43 -40.86
CA LEU A 197 27.85 -4.27 -40.04
C LEU A 197 28.50 -3.50 -38.87
N ILE A 198 28.65 -2.16 -39.02
CA ILE A 198 29.13 -1.32 -37.91
C ILE A 198 28.24 -1.47 -36.69
N PHE A 199 26.92 -1.53 -36.86
CA PHE A 199 25.96 -1.70 -35.76
C PHE A 199 26.00 -3.12 -35.18
N ALA A 200 26.29 -4.14 -36.00
CA ALA A 200 26.46 -5.51 -35.56
C ALA A 200 27.70 -5.67 -34.66
N VAL A 201 28.70 -4.83 -34.80
CA VAL A 201 29.91 -4.84 -33.95
C VAL A 201 29.74 -3.89 -32.77
N LEU A 202 29.33 -2.65 -32.99
CA LEU A 202 29.24 -1.64 -31.92
C LEU A 202 28.07 -1.86 -30.98
N GLY A 203 26.97 -2.46 -31.44
CA GLY A 203 25.80 -2.78 -30.60
C GLY A 203 26.13 -3.71 -29.44
N PRO A 204 26.71 -4.89 -29.68
CA PRO A 204 27.17 -5.78 -28.60
C PRO A 204 28.23 -5.16 -27.71
N VAL A 205 29.20 -4.41 -28.29
CA VAL A 205 30.22 -3.70 -27.49
C VAL A 205 29.56 -2.70 -26.53
N PHE A 206 28.60 -1.93 -27.02
CA PHE A 206 27.83 -1.01 -26.17
C PHE A 206 27.05 -1.75 -25.09
N ALA A 207 26.33 -2.82 -25.45
CA ALA A 207 25.55 -3.61 -24.50
C ALA A 207 26.43 -4.24 -23.39
N ILE A 208 27.61 -4.75 -23.75
CA ILE A 208 28.59 -5.28 -22.79
C ILE A 208 29.11 -4.19 -21.87
N ALA A 209 29.52 -3.03 -22.44
CA ALA A 209 30.03 -1.91 -21.65
C ALA A 209 28.96 -1.40 -20.66
N LEU A 210 27.72 -1.23 -21.11
CA LEU A 210 26.59 -0.84 -20.29
C LEU A 210 26.30 -1.87 -19.18
N GLY A 211 26.31 -3.16 -19.53
CA GLY A 211 26.14 -4.27 -18.59
C GLY A 211 27.21 -4.28 -17.48
N LEU A 212 28.46 -4.01 -17.83
CA LEU A 212 29.57 -3.89 -16.86
C LEU A 212 29.39 -2.69 -15.93
N ILE A 213 28.98 -1.53 -16.45
CA ILE A 213 28.69 -0.33 -15.64
C ILE A 213 27.56 -0.63 -14.65
N ILE A 214 26.46 -1.19 -15.13
CA ILE A 214 25.32 -1.56 -14.28
C ILE A 214 25.73 -2.58 -13.22
N LYS A 215 26.44 -3.65 -13.61
CA LYS A 215 26.92 -4.69 -12.67
C LYS A 215 27.79 -4.10 -11.57
N THR A 216 28.64 -3.13 -11.89
CA THR A 216 29.57 -2.49 -10.94
C THR A 216 28.85 -1.46 -10.06
N ALA A 217 27.88 -0.72 -10.57
CA ALA A 217 27.13 0.27 -9.83
C ALA A 217 26.04 -0.34 -8.92
N TYR A 218 25.42 -1.44 -9.36
CA TYR A 218 24.27 -2.07 -8.69
C TYR A 218 24.50 -2.37 -7.19
N PRO A 219 25.64 -2.90 -6.72
CA PRO A 219 25.87 -3.21 -5.31
C PRO A 219 25.81 -2.00 -4.37
N TYR A 220 25.97 -0.78 -4.88
CA TYR A 220 25.90 0.44 -4.08
C TYR A 220 24.46 0.85 -3.76
N PHE A 221 23.49 0.59 -4.64
CA PHE A 221 22.11 1.02 -4.44
C PHE A 221 21.44 0.46 -3.18
N PRO A 222 21.52 -0.86 -2.88
CA PRO A 222 20.97 -1.38 -1.63
C PRO A 222 21.63 -0.78 -0.36
N LYS A 223 22.92 -0.40 -0.44
CA LYS A 223 23.62 0.27 0.66
C LYS A 223 23.13 1.71 0.84
N ILE A 224 22.90 2.40 -0.28
CA ILE A 224 22.33 3.76 -0.30
C ILE A 224 20.93 3.75 0.31
N PHE A 225 20.04 2.82 -0.10
CA PHE A 225 18.70 2.72 0.45
C PHE A 225 18.71 2.47 1.96
N ARG A 226 19.53 1.55 2.46
CA ARG A 226 19.72 1.34 3.91
C ARG A 226 20.25 2.59 4.62
N GLY A 227 21.13 3.35 3.97
CA GLY A 227 21.58 4.64 4.47
C GLY A 227 20.43 5.64 4.60
N TYR A 228 19.56 5.73 3.59
CA TYR A 228 18.36 6.56 3.63
C TYR A 228 17.38 6.14 4.73
N ASP A 229 17.16 4.83 4.92
CA ASP A 229 16.30 4.33 5.99
C ASP A 229 16.81 4.78 7.36
N ARG A 230 18.11 4.66 7.61
CA ARG A 230 18.75 5.13 8.85
C ARG A 230 18.64 6.65 9.01
N MET A 231 18.89 7.42 7.96
CA MET A 231 18.76 8.88 8.01
C MET A 231 17.31 9.29 8.28
N ASN A 232 16.34 8.64 7.62
CA ASN A 232 14.92 8.88 7.87
C ASN A 232 14.50 8.53 9.29
N GLN A 233 15.11 7.50 9.89
CA GLN A 233 14.89 7.18 11.30
C GLN A 233 15.39 8.32 12.20
N VAL A 234 16.63 8.78 12.01
CA VAL A 234 17.21 9.91 12.77
C VAL A 234 16.33 11.16 12.64
N VAL A 235 15.86 11.47 11.44
CA VAL A 235 14.97 12.64 11.21
C VAL A 235 13.63 12.45 11.92
N ARG A 236 12.99 11.27 11.80
CA ARG A 236 11.70 11.02 12.47
C ARG A 236 11.81 11.08 13.99
N GLU A 237 12.85 10.50 14.57
CA GLU A 237 13.11 10.56 16.02
C GLU A 237 13.30 12.01 16.46
N ASN A 238 14.09 12.78 15.72
CA ASN A 238 14.36 14.18 16.01
C ASN A 238 13.11 15.06 15.93
N VAL A 239 12.30 14.91 14.87
CA VAL A 239 11.07 15.69 14.69
C VAL A 239 10.02 15.31 15.74
N ARG A 240 9.89 14.02 16.07
CA ARG A 240 8.97 13.59 17.14
C ARG A 240 9.40 14.06 18.51
N GLY A 241 10.69 13.95 18.81
CA GLY A 241 11.29 14.36 20.08
C GLY A 241 11.87 15.77 20.06
N ILE A 242 11.36 16.68 19.21
CA ILE A 242 11.97 18.02 19.06
C ILE A 242 11.89 18.86 20.36
N ARG A 243 10.84 18.64 21.15
CA ARG A 243 10.67 19.31 22.45
C ARG A 243 11.73 18.83 23.44
N GLU A 244 11.96 17.53 23.51
CA GLU A 244 13.00 16.92 24.34
C GLU A 244 14.40 17.37 23.90
N VAL A 245 14.67 17.38 22.58
CA VAL A 245 15.93 17.89 22.03
C VAL A 245 16.18 19.34 22.49
N LYS A 246 15.14 20.19 22.47
CA LYS A 246 15.22 21.59 22.93
C LYS A 246 15.35 21.68 24.44
N THR A 247 14.57 20.92 25.18
CA THR A 247 14.57 20.97 26.65
C THR A 247 15.90 20.52 27.22
N TYR A 248 16.54 19.51 26.63
CA TYR A 248 17.82 18.97 27.07
C TYR A 248 19.05 19.56 26.33
N VAL A 249 18.84 20.58 25.47
CA VAL A 249 19.91 21.28 24.71
C VAL A 249 20.78 20.29 23.92
N GLN A 250 20.12 19.35 23.25
CA GLN A 250 20.80 18.26 22.51
C GLN A 250 20.89 18.52 20.98
N GLU A 251 20.77 19.77 20.53
CA GLU A 251 20.82 20.12 19.10
C GLU A 251 22.15 19.73 18.44
N GLN A 252 23.28 20.02 19.09
CA GLN A 252 24.59 19.76 18.49
C GLN A 252 24.90 18.26 18.32
N PRO A 253 24.64 17.39 19.31
CA PRO A 253 24.72 15.94 19.13
C PRO A 253 23.84 15.43 17.98
N GLN A 254 22.59 15.92 17.87
CA GLN A 254 21.66 15.53 16.82
C GLN A 254 22.14 15.98 15.43
N ILE A 255 22.64 17.21 15.30
CA ILE A 255 23.26 17.71 14.07
C ILE A 255 24.46 16.84 13.67
N LYS A 256 25.28 16.40 14.63
CA LYS A 256 26.44 15.54 14.37
C LYS A 256 26.03 14.16 13.86
N GLU A 257 24.99 13.55 14.45
CA GLU A 257 24.48 12.25 14.01
C GLU A 257 23.83 12.34 12.60
N PHE A 258 23.07 13.41 12.34
CA PHE A 258 22.52 13.69 11.01
C PHE A 258 23.64 13.85 9.96
N LYS A 259 24.67 14.68 10.26
CA LYS A 259 25.83 14.87 9.37
C LYS A 259 26.58 13.57 9.10
N LYS A 260 26.71 12.68 10.09
CA LYS A 260 27.34 11.36 9.94
C LYS A 260 26.54 10.47 9.00
N SER A 261 25.22 10.40 9.17
CA SER A 261 24.31 9.60 8.32
C SER A 261 24.26 10.17 6.89
N SER A 262 24.14 11.48 6.74
CA SER A 262 24.16 12.17 5.44
C SER A 262 25.51 12.01 4.74
N GLY A 263 26.63 12.15 5.46
CA GLY A 263 27.98 11.96 4.91
C GLY A 263 28.24 10.53 4.44
N PHE A 264 27.67 9.53 5.10
CA PHE A 264 27.74 8.14 4.65
C PHE A 264 27.00 7.94 3.32
N ILE A 265 25.77 8.47 3.21
CA ILE A 265 24.97 8.43 1.97
C ILE A 265 25.71 9.16 0.84
N TYR A 266 26.23 10.36 1.12
CA TYR A 266 26.99 11.15 0.14
C TYR A 266 28.15 10.35 -0.46
N LYS A 267 28.99 9.70 0.37
CA LYS A 267 30.13 8.90 -0.10
C LYS A 267 29.68 7.75 -1.01
N LEU A 268 28.64 7.01 -0.61
CA LEU A 268 28.11 5.90 -1.41
C LEU A 268 27.51 6.38 -2.72
N PHE A 269 26.70 7.46 -2.65
CA PHE A 269 26.05 8.03 -3.82
C PHE A 269 27.06 8.62 -4.80
N ALA A 270 28.05 9.36 -4.30
CA ALA A 270 29.12 9.91 -5.12
C ALA A 270 29.93 8.81 -5.84
N THR A 271 30.19 7.68 -5.14
CA THR A 271 30.87 6.53 -5.77
C THR A 271 29.99 5.87 -6.83
N ALA A 272 28.71 5.62 -6.54
CA ALA A 272 27.78 5.09 -7.53
C ALA A 272 27.64 6.02 -8.74
N GLN A 273 27.54 7.33 -8.51
CA GLN A 273 27.40 8.34 -9.56
C GLN A 273 28.68 8.44 -10.43
N LYS A 274 29.88 8.33 -9.84
CA LYS A 274 31.14 8.27 -10.61
C LYS A 274 31.15 7.08 -11.58
N ILE A 275 30.66 5.92 -11.15
CA ILE A 275 30.56 4.74 -12.01
C ILE A 275 29.49 4.96 -13.08
N MET A 276 28.32 5.49 -12.69
CA MET A 276 27.23 5.78 -13.64
C MET A 276 27.58 6.85 -14.67
N SER A 277 28.43 7.83 -14.32
CA SER A 277 28.86 8.86 -15.27
C SER A 277 29.70 8.31 -16.43
N LEU A 278 30.32 7.13 -16.26
CA LEU A 278 31.01 6.43 -17.35
C LEU A 278 30.04 6.07 -18.50
N ASN A 279 28.73 5.94 -18.21
CA ASN A 279 27.74 5.69 -19.23
C ASN A 279 27.75 6.80 -20.31
N ALA A 280 27.81 8.06 -19.90
CA ALA A 280 27.86 9.19 -20.85
C ALA A 280 29.10 9.13 -21.74
N LEU A 281 30.24 8.73 -21.17
CA LEU A 281 31.49 8.57 -21.93
C LEU A 281 31.40 7.41 -22.93
N VAL A 282 30.83 6.27 -22.51
CA VAL A 282 30.64 5.10 -23.40
C VAL A 282 29.67 5.44 -24.53
N VAL A 283 28.54 6.08 -24.23
CA VAL A 283 27.57 6.54 -25.25
C VAL A 283 28.27 7.48 -26.24
N ALA A 284 28.99 8.50 -25.76
CA ALA A 284 29.72 9.45 -26.64
C ALA A 284 30.80 8.75 -27.45
N ALA A 285 31.59 7.84 -26.87
CA ALA A 285 32.60 7.09 -27.59
C ALA A 285 32.01 6.23 -28.72
N VAL A 286 30.97 5.42 -28.40
CA VAL A 286 30.32 4.56 -29.39
C VAL A 286 29.69 5.40 -30.52
N LEU A 287 29.04 6.51 -30.16
CA LEU A 287 28.43 7.43 -31.14
C LEU A 287 29.50 8.05 -32.08
N ASN A 288 30.60 8.56 -31.52
CA ASN A 288 31.66 9.16 -32.34
C ASN A 288 32.41 8.09 -33.15
N ILE A 289 32.70 6.92 -32.61
CA ILE A 289 33.32 5.82 -33.35
C ILE A 289 32.40 5.36 -34.49
N SER A 290 31.08 5.24 -34.24
CA SER A 290 30.11 4.93 -35.30
C SER A 290 30.09 5.98 -36.38
N THR A 291 30.02 7.27 -36.02
CA THR A 291 30.04 8.39 -36.95
C THR A 291 31.32 8.41 -37.77
N LEU A 292 32.50 8.29 -37.15
CA LEU A 292 33.79 8.23 -37.86
C LEU A 292 33.88 7.03 -38.81
N SER A 293 33.40 5.85 -38.36
CA SER A 293 33.38 4.66 -39.19
C SER A 293 32.47 4.82 -40.41
N ILE A 294 31.27 5.37 -40.20
CA ILE A 294 30.32 5.67 -41.30
C ILE A 294 30.92 6.71 -42.24
N CYS A 295 31.57 7.76 -41.73
CA CYS A 295 32.30 8.73 -42.56
C CYS A 295 33.39 8.07 -43.42
N TRP A 296 34.24 7.27 -42.77
CA TRP A 296 35.40 6.69 -43.46
C TRP A 296 34.99 5.63 -44.50
N PHE A 297 34.21 4.64 -44.11
CA PHE A 297 33.78 3.58 -45.02
C PHE A 297 32.71 4.06 -46.00
N GLY A 298 31.78 4.93 -45.57
CA GLY A 298 30.77 5.54 -46.42
C GLY A 298 31.34 6.46 -47.48
N ALA A 299 32.37 7.29 -47.16
CA ALA A 299 33.06 8.10 -48.16
C ALA A 299 33.71 7.23 -49.24
N LYS A 300 34.32 6.09 -48.86
CA LYS A 300 34.85 5.14 -49.85
C LYS A 300 33.77 4.56 -50.78
N GLU A 301 32.60 4.23 -50.22
CA GLU A 301 31.47 3.72 -51.00
C GLU A 301 30.88 4.82 -51.92
N VAL A 302 30.82 6.08 -51.44
CA VAL A 302 30.37 7.23 -52.28
C VAL A 302 31.33 7.49 -53.43
N VAL A 303 32.64 7.54 -53.15
CA VAL A 303 33.68 7.73 -54.20
C VAL A 303 33.68 6.55 -55.18
N GLY A 304 33.44 5.33 -54.70
CA GLY A 304 33.31 4.12 -55.51
C GLY A 304 31.99 4.02 -56.27
N GLY A 305 31.06 4.97 -56.12
CA GLY A 305 29.78 5.00 -56.81
C GLY A 305 28.73 3.98 -56.32
N SER A 306 29.00 3.24 -55.22
CA SER A 306 28.08 2.26 -54.66
C SER A 306 27.08 2.86 -53.68
N LEU A 307 27.31 4.08 -53.19
CA LEU A 307 26.44 4.79 -52.23
C LEU A 307 26.26 6.25 -52.73
N GLN A 308 25.08 6.81 -52.50
CA GLN A 308 24.81 8.22 -52.78
C GLN A 308 25.03 9.09 -51.53
N THR A 309 25.29 10.38 -51.70
CA THR A 309 25.58 11.33 -50.61
C THR A 309 24.40 11.46 -49.63
N GLY A 310 23.16 11.51 -50.13
CA GLY A 310 21.97 11.57 -49.29
C GLY A 310 21.74 10.28 -48.49
N GLN A 311 22.08 9.13 -49.09
CA GLN A 311 22.05 7.85 -48.40
C GLN A 311 23.04 7.81 -47.22
N LEU A 312 24.25 8.38 -47.39
CA LEU A 312 25.23 8.50 -46.31
C LEU A 312 24.71 9.36 -45.17
N ILE A 313 24.05 10.48 -45.47
CA ILE A 313 23.42 11.35 -44.45
C ILE A 313 22.32 10.60 -43.67
N SER A 314 21.52 9.80 -44.36
CA SER A 314 20.50 8.95 -43.69
C SER A 314 21.13 7.95 -42.72
N MET A 315 22.28 7.35 -43.06
CA MET A 315 23.00 6.42 -42.20
C MET A 315 23.43 7.04 -40.86
N PHE A 316 23.84 8.33 -40.83
CA PHE A 316 24.13 9.03 -39.58
C PHE A 316 22.89 9.11 -38.65
N THR A 317 21.74 9.42 -39.27
CA THR A 317 20.50 9.51 -38.51
C THR A 317 20.09 8.14 -37.91
N TYR A 318 20.20 7.07 -38.68
CA TYR A 318 19.93 5.72 -38.19
C TYR A 318 20.93 5.27 -37.10
N SER A 319 22.20 5.65 -37.22
CA SER A 319 23.20 5.40 -36.18
C SER A 319 22.81 6.01 -34.85
N ASN A 320 22.39 7.27 -34.85
CA ASN A 320 21.88 7.94 -33.65
C ASN A 320 20.63 7.25 -33.09
N SER A 321 19.69 6.84 -33.96
CA SER A 321 18.46 6.20 -33.57
C SER A 321 18.70 4.83 -32.91
N VAL A 322 19.63 4.01 -33.42
CA VAL A 322 20.04 2.73 -32.83
C VAL A 322 20.58 2.94 -31.42
N LEU A 323 21.53 3.86 -31.23
CA LEU A 323 22.14 4.11 -29.94
C LEU A 323 21.14 4.70 -28.92
N PHE A 324 20.28 5.61 -29.37
CA PHE A 324 19.24 6.20 -28.53
C PHE A 324 18.23 5.17 -28.07
N SER A 325 17.80 4.25 -28.95
CA SER A 325 16.87 3.17 -28.60
C SER A 325 17.46 2.21 -27.56
N LEU A 326 18.74 1.88 -27.65
CA LEU A 326 19.43 1.04 -26.65
C LEU A 326 19.51 1.73 -25.28
N ASN A 327 19.72 3.04 -25.26
CA ASN A 327 19.73 3.81 -24.00
C ASN A 327 18.35 3.82 -23.32
N ILE A 328 17.29 4.01 -24.11
CA ILE A 328 15.91 3.93 -23.61
C ILE A 328 15.60 2.52 -23.03
N LEU A 329 16.02 1.44 -23.70
CA LEU A 329 15.82 0.08 -23.22
C LEU A 329 16.46 -0.14 -21.84
N ALA A 330 17.66 0.41 -21.62
CA ALA A 330 18.32 0.35 -20.30
C ALA A 330 17.54 1.11 -19.22
N MET A 331 17.02 2.29 -19.55
CA MET A 331 16.19 3.09 -18.64
C MET A 331 14.89 2.36 -18.25
N ILE A 332 14.22 1.75 -19.23
CA ILE A 332 12.98 0.98 -19.02
C ILE A 332 13.23 -0.16 -18.02
N THR A 333 14.33 -0.91 -18.18
CA THR A 333 14.67 -2.03 -17.30
C THR A 333 14.77 -1.58 -15.85
N THR A 334 15.44 -0.46 -15.58
CA THR A 334 15.57 0.11 -14.23
C THR A 334 14.21 0.47 -13.64
N GLN A 335 13.37 1.14 -14.40
CA GLN A 335 12.04 1.55 -13.94
C GLN A 335 11.12 0.36 -13.65
N LEU A 336 11.15 -0.68 -14.48
CA LEU A 336 10.39 -1.91 -14.25
C LEU A 336 10.79 -2.62 -12.97
N VAL A 337 12.09 -2.64 -12.63
CA VAL A 337 12.57 -3.24 -11.38
C VAL A 337 12.01 -2.49 -10.16
N ILE A 338 12.04 -1.15 -10.18
CA ILE A 338 11.49 -0.32 -9.10
C ILE A 338 9.99 -0.55 -8.95
N SER A 339 9.25 -0.46 -10.05
CA SER A 339 7.79 -0.60 -10.05
C SER A 339 7.32 -2.02 -9.71
N GLY A 340 8.14 -3.04 -9.98
CA GLY A 340 7.84 -4.42 -9.63
C GLY A 340 7.77 -4.67 -8.12
N ALA A 341 8.53 -3.92 -7.32
CA ALA A 341 8.39 -3.98 -5.86
C ALA A 341 7.05 -3.42 -5.39
N SER A 342 6.64 -2.26 -5.94
CA SER A 342 5.32 -1.65 -5.69
C SER A 342 4.17 -2.57 -6.15
N GLY A 343 4.30 -3.18 -7.33
CA GLY A 343 3.31 -4.12 -7.87
C GLY A 343 3.09 -5.34 -6.97
N ARG A 344 4.15 -5.90 -6.40
CA ARG A 344 4.03 -7.03 -5.45
C ARG A 344 3.29 -6.63 -4.17
N ARG A 345 3.58 -5.42 -3.62
CA ARG A 345 2.86 -4.93 -2.43
C ARG A 345 1.38 -4.66 -2.70
N ILE A 346 1.03 -4.18 -3.89
CA ILE A 346 -0.37 -4.03 -4.31
C ILE A 346 -1.02 -5.40 -4.48
N ALA A 347 -0.35 -6.33 -5.19
CA ALA A 347 -0.87 -7.66 -5.41
C ALA A 347 -1.14 -8.40 -4.08
N SER A 348 -0.26 -8.26 -3.07
CA SER A 348 -0.48 -8.89 -1.77
C SER A 348 -1.73 -8.35 -1.07
N VAL A 349 -2.09 -7.06 -1.26
CA VAL A 349 -3.37 -6.54 -0.73
C VAL A 349 -4.56 -7.12 -1.49
N ILE A 350 -4.50 -7.19 -2.82
CA ILE A 350 -5.64 -7.69 -3.62
C ILE A 350 -5.86 -9.21 -3.47
N THR A 351 -4.82 -9.96 -3.13
CA THR A 351 -4.88 -11.43 -2.99
C THR A 351 -5.02 -11.91 -1.55
N GLU A 352 -4.97 -11.00 -0.59
CA GLU A 352 -5.18 -11.35 0.82
C GLU A 352 -6.66 -11.72 1.03
N GLU A 353 -6.91 -12.87 1.60
CA GLU A 353 -8.26 -13.31 1.90
C GLU A 353 -8.66 -12.88 3.32
N PRO A 354 -9.90 -12.41 3.53
CA PRO A 354 -10.40 -12.13 4.88
C PRO A 354 -10.32 -13.39 5.75
N THR A 355 -9.75 -13.27 6.95
CA THR A 355 -9.65 -14.41 7.88
C THR A 355 -10.98 -14.73 8.55
N ILE A 356 -11.94 -13.78 8.54
CA ILE A 356 -13.26 -13.92 9.13
C ILE A 356 -14.31 -13.69 8.05
N GLU A 357 -15.12 -14.71 7.80
CA GLU A 357 -16.22 -14.68 6.83
C GLU A 357 -17.54 -15.09 7.48
N ASP A 358 -18.64 -14.71 6.83
CA ASP A 358 -19.98 -15.15 7.22
C ASP A 358 -20.17 -16.64 6.91
N PRO A 359 -20.85 -17.40 7.79
CA PRO A 359 -21.16 -18.80 7.53
C PRO A 359 -22.20 -18.91 6.39
N LYS A 360 -22.22 -20.07 5.71
CA LYS A 360 -23.16 -20.32 4.59
C LYS A 360 -24.64 -20.18 4.96
N LYS A 361 -25.01 -20.36 6.23
CA LYS A 361 -26.36 -20.20 6.78
C LYS A 361 -26.29 -19.38 8.06
N PRO A 362 -26.12 -18.06 7.98
CA PRO A 362 -25.92 -17.23 9.16
C PRO A 362 -27.21 -17.06 9.96
N LEU A 363 -27.09 -17.00 11.29
CA LEU A 363 -28.15 -16.57 12.18
C LEU A 363 -28.32 -15.05 12.06
N LYS A 364 -29.55 -14.61 11.76
CA LYS A 364 -29.90 -13.19 11.52
C LYS A 364 -30.67 -12.54 12.68
N ARG A 365 -30.66 -13.16 13.86
CA ARG A 365 -31.33 -12.61 15.05
C ARG A 365 -30.54 -12.96 16.30
N LEU A 366 -30.28 -11.98 17.12
CA LEU A 366 -29.70 -12.12 18.45
C LEU A 366 -30.81 -11.81 19.49
N THR A 367 -31.07 -12.73 20.38
CA THR A 367 -32.26 -12.69 21.25
C THR A 367 -32.03 -11.96 22.57
N ASN A 368 -30.87 -12.17 23.21
CA ASN A 368 -30.52 -11.57 24.48
C ASN A 368 -29.01 -11.28 24.57
N GLY A 369 -28.56 -10.75 25.72
CA GLY A 369 -27.15 -10.37 25.94
C GLY A 369 -26.38 -11.42 26.75
N GLU A 370 -26.76 -12.71 26.71
CA GLU A 370 -25.98 -13.80 27.37
C GLU A 370 -24.65 -14.00 26.65
N ILE A 371 -23.56 -14.19 27.44
CA ILE A 371 -22.22 -14.44 26.90
C ILE A 371 -21.58 -15.61 27.64
N ILE A 372 -21.06 -16.57 26.88
CA ILE A 372 -20.36 -17.73 27.44
C ILE A 372 -19.03 -17.91 26.75
N PHE A 373 -17.94 -17.90 27.51
CA PHE A 373 -16.63 -18.37 27.09
C PHE A 373 -16.45 -19.80 27.56
N ASP A 374 -16.20 -20.71 26.63
CA ASP A 374 -16.14 -22.16 26.88
C ASP A 374 -14.74 -22.64 26.49
N HIS A 375 -13.83 -22.79 27.46
CA HIS A 375 -12.42 -23.17 27.30
C HIS A 375 -11.65 -22.35 26.22
N VAL A 376 -11.80 -21.02 26.22
CA VAL A 376 -11.28 -20.15 25.20
C VAL A 376 -9.79 -19.86 25.41
N SER A 377 -9.00 -20.18 24.36
CA SER A 377 -7.62 -19.69 24.23
C SER A 377 -7.43 -18.95 22.91
N PHE A 378 -6.53 -17.96 22.92
CA PHE A 378 -6.28 -17.12 21.75
C PHE A 378 -4.83 -16.69 21.63
N LYS A 379 -4.32 -16.65 20.36
CA LYS A 379 -3.05 -16.07 19.95
C LYS A 379 -3.28 -15.09 18.82
N TYR A 380 -2.54 -13.96 18.80
CA TYR A 380 -2.58 -13.01 17.68
C TYR A 380 -1.92 -13.58 16.43
N GLU A 381 -0.76 -14.24 16.59
CA GLU A 381 -0.10 -14.97 15.52
C GLU A 381 0.15 -16.43 15.91
N PRO A 382 0.01 -17.40 14.97
CA PRO A 382 0.29 -18.81 15.25
C PRO A 382 1.71 -19.07 15.77
N ALA A 383 2.66 -18.19 15.40
CA ALA A 383 4.07 -18.27 15.81
C ALA A 383 4.34 -17.72 17.22
N ASP A 384 3.37 -17.08 17.86
CA ASP A 384 3.53 -16.51 19.20
C ASP A 384 3.86 -17.61 20.22
N LYS A 385 4.86 -17.33 21.08
CA LYS A 385 5.31 -18.28 22.10
C LYS A 385 4.30 -18.44 23.24
N ALA A 386 3.48 -17.42 23.50
CA ALA A 386 2.51 -17.42 24.58
C ALA A 386 1.11 -17.09 24.07
N ASP A 387 0.10 -17.73 24.68
CA ASP A 387 -1.30 -17.40 24.43
C ASP A 387 -1.63 -16.04 25.06
N ALA A 388 -2.34 -15.20 24.30
CA ALA A 388 -2.87 -13.94 24.81
C ALA A 388 -4.05 -14.19 25.78
N LEU A 389 -4.85 -15.24 25.52
CA LEU A 389 -5.86 -15.76 26.44
C LEU A 389 -5.62 -17.25 26.64
N LYS A 390 -5.77 -17.73 27.90
CA LYS A 390 -5.48 -19.12 28.29
C LYS A 390 -6.64 -19.70 29.04
N ASP A 391 -7.32 -20.66 28.42
CA ASP A 391 -8.41 -21.48 29.04
C ASP A 391 -9.45 -20.65 29.81
N ILE A 392 -10.00 -19.64 29.15
CA ILE A 392 -11.00 -18.75 29.72
C ILE A 392 -12.36 -19.48 29.80
N ASN A 393 -12.89 -19.59 31.00
CA ASN A 393 -14.21 -20.10 31.29
C ASN A 393 -15.01 -19.01 32.02
N LEU A 394 -16.07 -18.51 31.39
CA LEU A 394 -16.84 -17.38 31.91
C LEU A 394 -18.27 -17.41 31.40
N HIS A 395 -19.24 -17.21 32.30
CA HIS A 395 -20.66 -17.06 31.97
C HIS A 395 -21.17 -15.70 32.48
N ILE A 396 -21.66 -14.85 31.57
CA ILE A 396 -22.27 -13.55 31.85
C ILE A 396 -23.76 -13.64 31.50
N ARG A 397 -24.62 -13.27 32.46
CA ARG A 397 -26.08 -13.35 32.31
C ARG A 397 -26.61 -12.14 31.53
N PRO A 398 -27.76 -12.26 30.85
CA PRO A 398 -28.42 -11.12 30.22
C PRO A 398 -28.68 -9.98 31.21
N GLY A 399 -28.36 -8.74 30.81
CA GLY A 399 -28.56 -7.54 31.63
C GLY A 399 -27.54 -7.31 32.74
N GLU A 400 -26.62 -8.27 32.96
CA GLU A 400 -25.60 -8.18 34.01
C GLU A 400 -24.56 -7.10 33.68
N THR A 401 -24.09 -6.38 34.69
CA THR A 401 -22.99 -5.42 34.59
C THR A 401 -21.71 -6.06 35.14
N ILE A 402 -20.71 -6.25 34.25
CA ILE A 402 -19.42 -6.85 34.58
C ILE A 402 -18.33 -5.77 34.57
N GLY A 403 -17.58 -5.67 35.66
CA GLY A 403 -16.32 -4.92 35.68
C GLY A 403 -15.15 -5.84 35.32
N ILE A 404 -14.18 -5.35 34.53
CA ILE A 404 -12.93 -6.09 34.27
C ILE A 404 -11.75 -5.22 34.66
N ILE A 405 -10.87 -5.76 35.51
CA ILE A 405 -9.65 -5.09 35.98
C ILE A 405 -8.45 -6.02 35.87
N GLY A 406 -7.26 -5.45 35.87
CA GLY A 406 -5.97 -6.14 35.83
C GLY A 406 -4.88 -5.22 35.34
N GLU A 407 -3.65 -5.65 35.44
CA GLU A 407 -2.49 -4.86 34.99
C GLU A 407 -2.51 -4.57 33.49
N THR A 408 -1.71 -3.58 33.08
CA THR A 408 -1.50 -3.30 31.65
C THR A 408 -0.87 -4.53 30.99
N GLY A 409 -1.44 -5.02 29.91
CA GLY A 409 -0.98 -6.25 29.23
C GLY A 409 -1.65 -7.54 29.72
N SER A 410 -2.58 -7.49 30.66
CA SER A 410 -3.32 -8.69 31.14
C SER A 410 -4.39 -9.22 30.17
N SER A 411 -4.46 -8.70 28.93
CA SER A 411 -5.35 -9.15 27.84
C SER A 411 -6.85 -8.86 28.01
N LYS A 412 -7.22 -7.85 28.79
CA LYS A 412 -8.62 -7.42 28.99
C LYS A 412 -9.33 -7.05 27.68
N SER A 413 -8.71 -6.17 26.87
CA SER A 413 -9.25 -5.76 25.56
C SER A 413 -9.32 -6.93 24.58
N THR A 414 -8.37 -7.86 24.67
CA THR A 414 -8.38 -9.10 23.87
C THR A 414 -9.61 -9.96 24.19
N LEU A 415 -9.91 -10.15 25.48
CA LEU A 415 -11.08 -10.91 25.91
C LEU A 415 -12.38 -10.37 25.31
N VAL A 416 -12.62 -9.08 25.45
CA VAL A 416 -13.87 -8.48 24.98
C VAL A 416 -13.95 -8.38 23.45
N SER A 417 -12.82 -8.36 22.76
CA SER A 417 -12.76 -8.34 21.28
C SER A 417 -13.27 -9.63 20.63
N MET A 418 -13.32 -10.75 21.40
CA MET A 418 -13.86 -12.02 20.92
C MET A 418 -15.40 -11.99 20.82
N ILE A 419 -16.09 -11.15 21.62
CA ILE A 419 -17.56 -11.09 21.68
C ILE A 419 -18.16 -10.58 20.37
N PRO A 420 -17.74 -9.42 19.79
CA PRO A 420 -18.18 -8.96 18.48
C PRO A 420 -17.48 -9.68 17.32
N ARG A 421 -16.73 -10.76 17.60
CA ARG A 421 -15.94 -11.52 16.64
C ARG A 421 -15.02 -10.59 15.80
N LEU A 422 -14.21 -9.76 16.49
CA LEU A 422 -13.15 -9.00 15.83
C LEU A 422 -11.95 -9.89 15.49
N TYR A 423 -11.76 -10.96 16.30
CA TYR A 423 -10.84 -12.07 16.07
C TYR A 423 -11.56 -13.38 16.35
N ASP A 424 -11.13 -14.45 15.71
CA ASP A 424 -11.58 -15.81 16.01
C ASP A 424 -10.68 -16.48 17.05
N VAL A 425 -11.27 -17.20 18.00
CA VAL A 425 -10.52 -17.93 19.02
C VAL A 425 -9.68 -19.07 18.42
N THR A 426 -8.49 -19.32 19.00
CA THR A 426 -7.60 -20.41 18.57
C THR A 426 -8.15 -21.77 19.03
N SER A 427 -8.71 -21.84 20.24
CA SER A 427 -9.40 -23.04 20.76
C SER A 427 -10.57 -22.65 21.65
N GLY A 428 -11.50 -23.58 21.88
CA GLY A 428 -12.73 -23.31 22.62
C GLY A 428 -13.80 -22.63 21.79
N ALA A 429 -14.77 -22.01 22.43
CA ALA A 429 -15.87 -21.32 21.76
C ALA A 429 -16.37 -20.12 22.57
N VAL A 430 -16.68 -19.02 21.88
CA VAL A 430 -17.46 -17.91 22.44
C VAL A 430 -18.89 -18.03 21.93
N ARG A 431 -19.84 -17.99 22.86
CA ARG A 431 -21.28 -18.06 22.55
C ARG A 431 -21.96 -16.79 23.02
N VAL A 432 -22.87 -16.29 22.21
CA VAL A 432 -23.73 -15.14 22.51
C VAL A 432 -25.18 -15.58 22.29
N ALA A 433 -26.07 -15.31 23.26
CA ALA A 433 -27.46 -15.77 23.25
C ALA A 433 -27.59 -17.27 22.93
N GLY A 434 -26.72 -18.11 23.57
CA GLY A 434 -26.69 -19.55 23.42
C GLY A 434 -26.04 -20.11 22.16
N HIS A 435 -25.69 -19.27 21.17
CA HIS A 435 -25.12 -19.69 19.88
C HIS A 435 -23.65 -19.23 19.73
N ASN A 436 -22.82 -20.05 19.06
CA ASN A 436 -21.45 -19.69 18.77
C ASN A 436 -21.42 -18.41 17.91
N VAL A 437 -20.53 -17.46 18.24
CA VAL A 437 -20.37 -16.20 17.49
C VAL A 437 -20.05 -16.44 16.00
N LYS A 438 -19.40 -17.56 15.65
CA LYS A 438 -19.12 -17.99 14.27
C LYS A 438 -20.38 -18.35 13.46
N SER A 439 -21.50 -18.59 14.12
CA SER A 439 -22.76 -18.96 13.48
C SER A 439 -23.62 -17.75 13.08
N TYR A 440 -23.29 -16.57 13.55
CA TYR A 440 -24.01 -15.35 13.22
C TYR A 440 -23.51 -14.71 11.91
N ASP A 441 -24.41 -13.99 11.23
CA ASP A 441 -24.08 -12.93 10.30
C ASP A 441 -23.31 -11.83 11.04
N LEU A 442 -22.14 -11.43 10.53
CA LEU A 442 -21.27 -10.46 11.20
C LEU A 442 -21.96 -9.12 11.46
N LYS A 443 -22.80 -8.69 10.50
CA LYS A 443 -23.58 -7.47 10.65
C LYS A 443 -24.57 -7.60 11.80
N THR A 444 -25.32 -8.69 11.85
CA THR A 444 -26.29 -8.96 12.93
C THR A 444 -25.60 -9.01 14.30
N LEU A 445 -24.48 -9.70 14.41
CA LEU A 445 -23.72 -9.77 15.67
C LEU A 445 -23.23 -8.37 16.10
N ARG A 446 -22.57 -7.65 15.20
CA ARG A 446 -21.99 -6.34 15.49
C ARG A 446 -23.02 -5.22 15.62
N ASP A 447 -24.20 -5.35 15.07
CA ASP A 447 -25.30 -4.40 15.29
C ASP A 447 -25.88 -4.54 16.72
N ASN A 448 -25.83 -5.73 17.31
CA ASN A 448 -26.32 -6.01 18.65
C ASN A 448 -25.23 -5.96 19.75
N VAL A 449 -23.95 -5.98 19.38
CA VAL A 449 -22.80 -5.83 20.27
C VAL A 449 -22.11 -4.50 19.94
N ALA A 450 -22.36 -3.48 20.75
CA ALA A 450 -21.67 -2.20 20.60
C ALA A 450 -20.40 -2.17 21.45
N MET A 451 -19.30 -1.74 20.87
CA MET A 451 -18.01 -1.63 21.56
C MET A 451 -17.44 -0.22 21.39
N VAL A 452 -17.12 0.42 22.50
CA VAL A 452 -16.34 1.65 22.55
C VAL A 452 -14.89 1.28 22.82
N LEU A 453 -14.04 1.51 21.82
CA LEU A 453 -12.63 1.15 21.87
C LEU A 453 -11.83 2.10 22.74
N GLN A 454 -10.69 1.68 23.27
CA GLN A 454 -9.79 2.49 24.07
C GLN A 454 -9.32 3.75 23.33
N LYS A 455 -8.99 3.62 22.00
CA LYS A 455 -8.70 4.78 21.15
C LYS A 455 -9.96 5.27 20.46
N ASN A 456 -10.50 6.36 20.97
CA ASN A 456 -11.69 6.97 20.40
C ASN A 456 -11.34 7.83 19.18
N VAL A 457 -11.92 7.50 18.02
CA VAL A 457 -11.73 8.22 16.77
C VAL A 457 -13.06 8.83 16.32
N LEU A 458 -13.03 10.14 16.04
CA LEU A 458 -14.11 10.83 15.35
C LEU A 458 -13.70 11.12 13.91
N PHE A 459 -14.69 11.05 13.01
CA PHE A 459 -14.48 11.32 11.59
C PHE A 459 -14.81 12.77 11.28
N THR A 460 -14.21 13.30 10.23
CA THR A 460 -14.55 14.63 9.71
C THR A 460 -16.03 14.66 9.29
N GLY A 461 -16.77 15.64 9.77
CA GLY A 461 -18.20 15.78 9.60
C GLY A 461 -18.82 16.45 10.82
N THR A 462 -20.15 16.55 10.91
CA THR A 462 -20.81 17.12 12.08
C THR A 462 -20.77 16.16 13.28
N ILE A 463 -21.01 16.67 14.49
CA ILE A 463 -21.22 15.81 15.67
C ILE A 463 -22.38 14.84 15.43
N LYS A 464 -23.46 15.34 14.82
CA LYS A 464 -24.64 14.53 14.42
C LYS A 464 -24.26 13.39 13.47
N ASP A 465 -23.44 13.64 12.44
CA ASP A 465 -22.96 12.61 11.54
C ASP A 465 -22.14 11.57 12.31
N ASN A 466 -21.28 12.00 13.20
CA ASN A 466 -20.48 11.11 14.05
C ASN A 466 -21.34 10.24 14.96
N LEU A 467 -22.43 10.75 15.49
CA LEU A 467 -23.39 9.98 16.30
C LEU A 467 -24.16 8.97 15.43
N LYS A 468 -24.61 9.38 14.24
CA LYS A 468 -25.35 8.55 13.29
C LYS A 468 -24.54 7.37 12.72
N TRP A 469 -23.23 7.32 12.93
CA TRP A 469 -22.46 6.08 12.69
C TRP A 469 -22.95 4.88 13.50
N GLY A 470 -23.59 5.12 14.64
CA GLY A 470 -24.25 4.06 15.41
C GLY A 470 -25.51 3.53 14.75
N ASN A 471 -26.29 4.42 14.16
CA ASN A 471 -27.51 4.11 13.40
C ASN A 471 -27.80 5.25 12.42
N GLU A 472 -27.57 5.02 11.13
CA GLU A 472 -27.74 6.00 10.06
C GLU A 472 -29.19 6.52 9.95
N ASN A 473 -30.17 5.66 10.26
CA ASN A 473 -31.59 5.97 10.18
C ASN A 473 -32.18 6.57 11.47
N ALA A 474 -31.33 6.89 12.46
CA ALA A 474 -31.78 7.44 13.73
C ALA A 474 -32.42 8.83 13.53
N THR A 475 -33.54 9.07 14.22
CA THR A 475 -34.17 10.39 14.28
C THR A 475 -33.35 11.34 15.16
N ASP A 476 -33.59 12.64 15.02
CA ASP A 476 -32.87 13.63 15.82
C ASP A 476 -33.19 13.50 17.32
N GLU A 477 -34.40 13.06 17.67
CA GLU A 477 -34.80 12.78 19.05
C GLU A 477 -34.01 11.60 19.61
N GLN A 478 -33.78 10.54 18.83
CA GLN A 478 -32.97 9.39 19.23
C GLN A 478 -31.49 9.79 19.42
N VAL A 479 -30.97 10.62 18.52
CA VAL A 479 -29.60 11.18 18.64
C VAL A 479 -29.43 11.96 19.93
N VAL A 480 -30.38 12.85 20.25
CA VAL A 480 -30.38 13.63 21.49
C VAL A 480 -30.54 12.74 22.71
N ALA A 481 -31.42 11.71 22.66
CA ALA A 481 -31.61 10.78 23.76
C ALA A 481 -30.31 10.00 24.09
N ALA A 482 -29.64 9.47 23.06
CA ALA A 482 -28.35 8.79 23.26
C ALA A 482 -27.26 9.74 23.80
N ALA A 483 -27.23 10.98 23.33
CA ALA A 483 -26.31 12.00 23.81
C ALA A 483 -26.58 12.38 25.29
N LYS A 484 -27.85 12.40 25.72
CA LYS A 484 -28.22 12.63 27.12
C LYS A 484 -27.75 11.51 28.04
N ILE A 485 -27.96 10.24 27.65
CA ILE A 485 -27.49 9.08 28.42
C ILE A 485 -25.96 9.10 28.58
N ALA A 486 -25.24 9.49 27.52
CA ALA A 486 -23.79 9.67 27.54
C ALA A 486 -23.30 10.97 28.16
N HIS A 487 -24.20 11.79 28.72
CA HIS A 487 -23.89 13.15 29.24
C HIS A 487 -23.16 14.04 28.24
N ALA A 488 -23.43 13.89 26.95
CA ALA A 488 -22.85 14.67 25.86
C ALA A 488 -23.73 15.86 25.44
N ASP A 489 -25.05 15.80 25.61
CA ASP A 489 -26.03 16.80 25.13
C ASP A 489 -25.71 18.22 25.68
N GLY A 490 -25.33 18.33 26.96
CA GLY A 490 -25.05 19.63 27.59
C GLY A 490 -23.96 20.39 26.83
N PHE A 491 -22.75 19.82 26.73
CA PHE A 491 -21.65 20.52 26.07
C PHE A 491 -21.85 20.67 24.56
N ILE A 492 -22.60 19.72 23.90
CA ILE A 492 -22.90 19.85 22.47
C ILE A 492 -23.76 21.08 22.22
N ARG A 493 -24.77 21.35 23.07
CA ARG A 493 -25.64 22.54 22.95
C ARG A 493 -24.92 23.85 23.26
N GLU A 494 -23.85 23.80 24.02
CA GLU A 494 -23.01 24.97 24.32
C GLU A 494 -22.05 25.32 23.17
N MET A 495 -21.85 24.40 22.20
CA MET A 495 -21.06 24.67 21.01
C MET A 495 -21.82 25.62 20.06
N PRO A 496 -21.10 26.46 19.27
CA PRO A 496 -21.74 27.48 18.42
C PRO A 496 -22.86 26.94 17.50
N ASP A 497 -22.63 25.77 16.89
CA ASP A 497 -23.55 25.13 15.94
C ASP A 497 -24.24 23.88 16.55
N GLY A 498 -24.11 23.65 17.88
CA GLY A 498 -24.69 22.51 18.57
C GLY A 498 -24.33 21.18 17.92
N TYR A 499 -25.33 20.36 17.56
CA TYR A 499 -25.14 19.06 16.89
C TYR A 499 -24.56 19.16 15.48
N ASP A 500 -24.68 20.32 14.83
CA ASP A 500 -24.14 20.57 13.49
C ASP A 500 -22.69 21.10 13.53
N THR A 501 -22.11 21.24 14.73
CA THR A 501 -20.70 21.62 14.91
C THR A 501 -19.79 20.65 14.18
N MET A 502 -18.90 21.17 13.33
CA MET A 502 -17.95 20.40 12.55
C MET A 502 -16.84 19.81 13.43
N VAL A 503 -16.59 18.53 13.28
CA VAL A 503 -15.48 17.77 13.87
C VAL A 503 -14.38 17.64 12.84
N GLU A 504 -13.17 18.04 13.21
CA GLU A 504 -11.98 17.89 12.38
C GLU A 504 -11.47 16.44 12.39
N GLN A 505 -10.55 16.13 11.47
CA GLN A 505 -9.96 14.80 11.33
C GLN A 505 -9.42 14.29 12.68
N GLY A 506 -9.91 13.13 13.12
CA GLY A 506 -9.53 12.51 14.39
C GLY A 506 -10.09 13.23 15.62
N GLY A 507 -10.97 14.23 15.45
CA GLY A 507 -11.57 15.00 16.54
C GLY A 507 -10.56 15.93 17.23
N ASN A 508 -9.63 16.55 16.50
CA ASN A 508 -8.58 17.40 17.08
C ASN A 508 -9.11 18.68 17.72
N ASN A 509 -10.30 19.11 17.33
CA ASN A 509 -10.98 20.30 17.86
C ASN A 509 -11.94 20.01 19.03
N VAL A 510 -12.00 18.78 19.54
CA VAL A 510 -12.78 18.41 20.72
C VAL A 510 -11.88 17.83 21.80
N SER A 511 -12.23 18.07 23.08
CA SER A 511 -11.45 17.55 24.20
C SER A 511 -11.55 16.02 24.31
N GLY A 512 -10.59 15.38 24.99
CA GLY A 512 -10.58 13.92 25.19
C GLY A 512 -11.87 13.38 25.82
N GLY A 513 -12.36 14.05 26.89
CA GLY A 513 -13.61 13.67 27.54
C GLY A 513 -14.86 13.90 26.68
N GLN A 514 -14.89 14.98 25.87
CA GLN A 514 -15.95 15.20 24.90
C GLN A 514 -15.96 14.10 23.83
N LYS A 515 -14.77 13.77 23.30
CA LYS A 515 -14.61 12.69 22.32
C LYS A 515 -15.09 11.33 22.85
N GLN A 516 -14.75 10.99 24.09
CA GLN A 516 -15.22 9.77 24.74
C GLN A 516 -16.75 9.74 24.87
N ARG A 517 -17.35 10.84 25.35
CA ARG A 517 -18.81 10.94 25.50
C ARG A 517 -19.55 10.85 24.16
N ILE A 518 -19.03 11.46 23.09
CA ILE A 518 -19.58 11.30 21.74
C ILE A 518 -19.51 9.86 21.25
N THR A 519 -18.39 9.16 21.48
CA THR A 519 -18.26 7.76 21.07
C THR A 519 -19.10 6.80 21.89
N ILE A 520 -19.34 7.09 23.18
CA ILE A 520 -20.32 6.35 24.00
C ILE A 520 -21.74 6.57 23.42
N ALA A 521 -22.15 7.83 23.15
CA ALA A 521 -23.45 8.12 22.57
C ALA A 521 -23.64 7.44 21.20
N ARG A 522 -22.61 7.39 20.37
CA ARG A 522 -22.59 6.63 19.11
C ARG A 522 -22.91 5.15 19.34
N ALA A 523 -22.28 4.52 20.34
CA ALA A 523 -22.51 3.12 20.67
C ALA A 523 -23.91 2.87 21.20
N LEU A 524 -24.45 3.79 22.02
CA LEU A 524 -25.83 3.72 22.57
C LEU A 524 -26.91 3.87 21.49
N LEU A 525 -26.64 4.63 20.44
CA LEU A 525 -27.58 4.84 19.35
C LEU A 525 -27.88 3.55 18.54
N LYS A 526 -27.04 2.52 18.67
CA LYS A 526 -27.31 1.16 18.16
C LYS A 526 -28.42 0.43 18.93
N ASN A 527 -28.77 0.88 20.13
CA ASN A 527 -29.63 0.15 21.07
C ASN A 527 -29.20 -1.31 21.26
N PRO A 528 -27.94 -1.56 21.69
CA PRO A 528 -27.33 -2.88 21.66
C PRO A 528 -27.85 -3.78 22.80
N LYS A 529 -27.79 -5.12 22.57
CA LYS A 529 -28.02 -6.11 23.63
C LYS A 529 -26.80 -6.28 24.55
N ILE A 530 -25.60 -5.99 24.03
CA ILE A 530 -24.33 -6.03 24.75
C ILE A 530 -23.59 -4.73 24.48
N LEU A 531 -23.20 -4.01 25.53
CA LEU A 531 -22.39 -2.80 25.49
C LEU A 531 -21.04 -3.05 26.14
N ILE A 532 -19.96 -2.84 25.39
CA ILE A 532 -18.58 -2.99 25.86
C ILE A 532 -17.93 -1.60 25.92
N LEU A 533 -17.43 -1.21 27.07
CA LEU A 533 -16.71 0.02 27.32
C LEU A 533 -15.26 -0.32 27.68
N ASP A 534 -14.34 -0.24 26.70
CA ASP A 534 -12.93 -0.57 26.89
C ASP A 534 -12.13 0.69 27.25
N ASP A 535 -11.89 0.90 28.52
CA ASP A 535 -11.19 2.08 29.10
C ASP A 535 -11.69 3.43 28.54
N SER A 536 -12.96 3.45 28.17
CA SER A 536 -13.57 4.53 27.38
C SER A 536 -14.01 5.74 28.21
N THR A 537 -13.77 5.74 29.51
CA THR A 537 -14.08 6.84 30.45
C THR A 537 -12.83 7.43 31.10
N SER A 538 -11.64 6.98 30.73
CA SER A 538 -10.36 7.39 31.35
C SER A 538 -10.06 8.89 31.24
N ALA A 539 -10.54 9.59 30.20
CA ALA A 539 -10.40 11.03 30.03
C ALA A 539 -11.63 11.83 30.50
N VAL A 540 -12.65 11.16 31.07
CA VAL A 540 -13.82 11.79 31.67
C VAL A 540 -13.56 11.97 33.18
N ASP A 541 -14.04 13.06 33.75
CA ASP A 541 -13.98 13.28 35.19
C ASP A 541 -14.85 12.28 35.95
N THR A 542 -14.49 12.02 37.20
CA THR A 542 -15.12 10.98 38.02
C THR A 542 -16.62 11.24 38.28
N SER A 543 -17.03 12.51 38.34
CA SER A 543 -18.44 12.88 38.57
C SER A 543 -19.29 12.56 37.34
N THR A 544 -18.84 12.96 36.14
CA THR A 544 -19.50 12.69 34.87
C THR A 544 -19.50 11.19 34.56
N GLU A 545 -18.41 10.48 34.85
CA GLU A 545 -18.35 9.01 34.68
C GLU A 545 -19.40 8.30 35.54
N ARG A 546 -19.54 8.72 36.80
CA ARG A 546 -20.58 8.18 37.70
C ARG A 546 -21.99 8.43 37.15
N GLN A 547 -22.23 9.64 36.63
CA GLN A 547 -23.53 9.99 36.02
C GLN A 547 -23.82 9.11 34.79
N ILE A 548 -22.84 8.91 33.91
CA ILE A 548 -22.98 8.01 32.74
C ILE A 548 -23.37 6.61 33.21
N ARG A 549 -22.67 6.02 34.19
CA ARG A 549 -22.98 4.68 34.72
C ARG A 549 -24.38 4.62 35.30
N THR A 550 -24.79 5.63 36.06
CA THR A 550 -26.14 5.69 36.62
C THR A 550 -27.21 5.75 35.54
N SER A 551 -26.99 6.57 34.50
CA SER A 551 -27.88 6.65 33.33
C SER A 551 -27.95 5.31 32.58
N LEU A 552 -26.82 4.66 32.35
CA LEU A 552 -26.76 3.34 31.71
C LEU A 552 -27.51 2.24 32.51
N ALA A 553 -27.41 2.25 33.83
CA ALA A 553 -28.13 1.31 34.67
C ALA A 553 -29.64 1.54 34.64
N LYS A 554 -30.08 2.81 34.64
CA LYS A 554 -31.48 3.21 34.65
C LYS A 554 -32.16 3.05 33.29
N ASP A 555 -31.51 3.55 32.22
CA ASP A 555 -32.12 3.71 30.89
C ASP A 555 -31.92 2.48 30.01
N MET A 556 -30.99 1.59 30.36
CA MET A 556 -30.67 0.35 29.61
C MET A 556 -30.55 -0.88 30.53
N PRO A 557 -31.55 -1.22 31.32
CA PRO A 557 -31.47 -2.32 32.32
C PRO A 557 -31.31 -3.71 31.68
N GLU A 558 -31.88 -3.93 30.49
CA GLU A 558 -31.78 -5.22 29.77
C GLU A 558 -30.48 -5.43 28.99
N THR A 559 -29.70 -4.38 28.81
CA THR A 559 -28.41 -4.46 28.10
C THR A 559 -27.34 -5.01 29.01
N THR A 560 -26.64 -6.06 28.59
CA THR A 560 -25.45 -6.58 29.27
C THR A 560 -24.31 -5.59 29.09
N LYS A 561 -23.68 -5.17 30.19
CA LYS A 561 -22.64 -4.13 30.18
C LYS A 561 -21.32 -4.73 30.63
N ILE A 562 -20.26 -4.51 29.85
CA ILE A 562 -18.90 -4.91 30.20
C ILE A 562 -18.04 -3.63 30.25
N ILE A 563 -17.52 -3.32 31.42
CA ILE A 563 -16.75 -2.11 31.69
C ILE A 563 -15.32 -2.52 32.02
N ILE A 564 -14.39 -2.26 31.12
CA ILE A 564 -12.96 -2.38 31.42
C ILE A 564 -12.48 -1.03 31.95
N SER A 565 -11.89 -1.04 33.14
CA SER A 565 -11.28 0.16 33.70
C SER A 565 -10.06 -0.19 34.54
N GLN A 566 -9.13 0.75 34.58
CA GLN A 566 -8.00 0.71 35.51
C GLN A 566 -8.36 1.33 36.86
N ARG A 567 -9.53 2.02 36.96
CA ARG A 567 -9.99 2.66 38.18
C ARG A 567 -11.04 1.78 38.89
N ILE A 568 -10.78 1.41 40.13
CA ILE A 568 -11.74 0.62 40.94
C ILE A 568 -13.08 1.35 41.05
N VAL A 569 -13.06 2.68 41.24
CA VAL A 569 -14.28 3.51 41.36
C VAL A 569 -15.22 3.32 40.16
N SER A 570 -14.69 3.01 38.98
CA SER A 570 -15.48 2.81 37.76
C SER A 570 -16.24 1.47 37.73
N ILE A 571 -15.80 0.49 38.48
CA ILE A 571 -16.31 -0.89 38.40
C ILE A 571 -16.82 -1.44 39.74
N LYS A 572 -16.62 -0.74 40.87
CA LYS A 572 -16.98 -1.23 42.19
C LYS A 572 -18.47 -1.55 42.38
N ASP A 573 -19.33 -0.84 41.63
CA ASP A 573 -20.77 -1.00 41.66
C ASP A 573 -21.28 -2.06 40.63
N ALA A 574 -20.37 -2.76 39.94
CA ALA A 574 -20.74 -3.87 39.04
C ALA A 574 -21.28 -5.06 39.77
N ASP A 575 -22.18 -5.83 39.15
CA ASP A 575 -22.75 -7.06 39.73
C ASP A 575 -21.65 -8.09 40.03
N ARG A 576 -20.67 -8.22 39.13
CA ARG A 576 -19.45 -8.99 39.35
C ARG A 576 -18.25 -8.29 38.70
N ILE A 577 -17.09 -8.48 39.31
CA ILE A 577 -15.81 -7.99 38.84
C ILE A 577 -14.92 -9.19 38.51
N ILE A 578 -14.31 -9.14 37.34
CA ILE A 578 -13.34 -10.12 36.84
C ILE A 578 -11.94 -9.53 36.98
N VAL A 579 -11.08 -10.22 37.75
CA VAL A 579 -9.67 -9.87 37.88
C VAL A 579 -8.87 -10.69 36.89
N MET A 580 -8.22 -10.03 35.93
CA MET A 580 -7.39 -10.67 34.88
C MET A 580 -5.91 -10.46 35.15
N ASP A 581 -5.13 -11.52 34.96
CA ASP A 581 -3.69 -11.47 34.97
C ASP A 581 -3.10 -12.47 33.97
N HIS A 582 -2.06 -12.07 33.24
CA HIS A 582 -1.35 -12.90 32.25
C HIS A 582 -2.26 -13.74 31.33
N GLY A 583 -3.37 -13.16 30.86
CA GLY A 583 -4.31 -13.80 29.95
C GLY A 583 -5.24 -14.87 30.62
N GLN A 584 -5.33 -14.88 31.92
CA GLN A 584 -6.19 -15.77 32.69
C GLN A 584 -7.11 -14.99 33.65
N ILE A 585 -8.24 -15.60 34.02
CA ILE A 585 -9.12 -15.08 35.08
C ILE A 585 -8.58 -15.59 36.41
N GLN A 586 -8.14 -14.66 37.27
CA GLN A 586 -7.62 -14.99 38.62
C GLN A 586 -8.73 -15.10 39.64
N ALA A 587 -9.74 -14.23 39.56
CA ALA A 587 -10.86 -14.22 40.47
C ALA A 587 -12.09 -13.58 39.83
N ILE A 588 -13.28 -13.98 40.29
CA ILE A 588 -14.58 -13.37 39.97
C ILE A 588 -15.35 -13.21 41.26
N GLY A 589 -15.89 -12.02 41.52
CA GLY A 589 -16.72 -11.75 42.71
C GLY A 589 -17.22 -10.31 42.75
N THR A 590 -17.95 -9.97 43.79
CA THR A 590 -18.32 -8.57 44.07
C THR A 590 -17.13 -7.81 44.65
N HIS A 591 -17.22 -6.46 44.68
CA HIS A 591 -16.18 -5.62 45.28
C HIS A 591 -15.80 -6.11 46.69
N ASP A 592 -16.80 -6.34 47.57
CA ASP A 592 -16.58 -6.71 48.96
C ASP A 592 -15.97 -8.13 49.13
N GLU A 593 -16.30 -9.03 48.24
CA GLU A 593 -15.72 -10.38 48.21
C GLU A 593 -14.26 -10.32 47.79
N LEU A 594 -13.96 -9.62 46.67
CA LEU A 594 -12.60 -9.51 46.14
C LEU A 594 -11.66 -8.75 47.07
N MET A 595 -12.15 -7.74 47.79
CA MET A 595 -11.38 -7.04 48.83
C MET A 595 -10.87 -7.99 49.92
N LYS A 596 -11.59 -9.09 50.19
CA LYS A 596 -11.25 -10.08 51.22
C LYS A 596 -10.45 -11.26 50.67
N THR A 597 -10.69 -11.65 49.43
CA THR A 597 -10.23 -12.93 48.87
C THR A 597 -9.12 -12.82 47.83
N ASN A 598 -8.91 -11.63 47.23
CA ASN A 598 -7.93 -11.45 46.18
C ASN A 598 -6.91 -10.34 46.52
N GLU A 599 -5.65 -10.74 46.71
CA GLU A 599 -4.55 -9.82 47.08
C GLU A 599 -4.28 -8.76 46.00
N LEU A 600 -4.32 -9.16 44.71
CA LEU A 600 -4.08 -8.23 43.60
C LEU A 600 -5.15 -7.12 43.58
N TYR A 601 -6.44 -7.52 43.67
CA TYR A 601 -7.54 -6.55 43.69
C TYR A 601 -7.48 -5.63 44.92
N SER A 602 -7.26 -6.20 46.10
CA SER A 602 -7.21 -5.41 47.35
C SER A 602 -6.02 -4.45 47.39
N SER A 603 -4.87 -4.84 46.82
CA SER A 603 -3.70 -3.95 46.71
C SER A 603 -3.95 -2.78 45.77
N ILE A 604 -4.55 -3.03 44.58
CA ILE A 604 -4.93 -1.98 43.63
C ILE A 604 -5.94 -1.01 44.27
N ALA A 605 -6.94 -1.54 44.96
CA ALA A 605 -7.98 -0.74 45.63
C ALA A 605 -7.40 0.18 46.70
N LYS A 606 -6.59 -0.37 47.63
CA LYS A 606 -5.93 0.40 48.68
C LYS A 606 -5.02 1.50 48.12
N PHE A 607 -4.22 1.16 47.11
CA PHE A 607 -3.33 2.11 46.47
C PHE A 607 -4.09 3.29 45.84
N GLN A 608 -5.25 3.01 45.19
CA GLN A 608 -6.08 4.06 44.61
C GLN A 608 -6.83 4.91 45.64
N GLU A 609 -7.24 4.33 46.75
CA GLU A 609 -7.85 5.06 47.88
C GLU A 609 -6.85 5.98 48.56
N GLU A 610 -5.58 5.58 48.70
CA GLU A 610 -4.52 6.41 49.28
C GLU A 610 -4.14 7.58 48.36
N GLN A 611 -4.19 7.43 47.04
CA GLN A 611 -3.93 8.50 46.04
C GLN A 611 -5.13 9.46 45.88
N GLY A 612 -6.33 9.07 46.24
CA GLY A 612 -7.55 9.87 46.18
C GLY A 612 -7.81 10.74 47.43
N LYS A 613 -6.98 10.60 48.46
CA LYS A 613 -6.92 11.44 49.63
C LYS A 613 -5.83 12.49 49.47
#